data_6b13e54a9cca632824730e819895c8e8
#
_entry.id   6b13e54a9cca632824730e819895c8e8
#
_cell.length_a   1.000
_cell.length_b   1.000
_cell.length_c   1.000
_cell.angle_alpha   90.00
_cell.angle_beta   90.00
_cell.angle_gamma   90.00
#
_symmetry.space_group_name_H-M   'P 1'
#
loop_
_entity.id
_entity.type
_entity.pdbx_description
1 polymer ?
#
loop_
_entity_poly.entity_id
_entity_poly.type
_entity_poly.pdbx_seq_one_letter_code
_entity_poly.pdbx_strand_id
1 'polypeptide(L)'
;VPLDPASIEAYYQYRLDGEERIAGKTCSLVTIEPLDDYRFGHQYCIEGRTGIPLKVTRMDTSGKVIEQMVFTEISFPASIDQKSFEYQARTEGYEVSHVSLPQEEAENISFKFNGLPVGFKVKSSMHRPASSSENEFYQLVIGDGLANVSLFISPEKTQQDMMHNILQSGAVHAMERMRDGYHLTAVGEVPAKTLSVVLDSIVVSDP
;
A
#
# COMPACT_ATOMS: atom_id res chain seq x y z
N VAL A 1 -11.78 -2.63 -0.08
CA VAL A 1 -12.84 -1.65 0.26
C VAL A 1 -12.90 -0.66 -0.88
N PRO A 2 -14.07 -0.35 -1.46
CA PRO A 2 -14.18 0.69 -2.48
C PRO A 2 -13.65 2.00 -1.92
N LEU A 3 -12.82 2.70 -2.70
CA LEU A 3 -12.36 4.04 -2.36
C LEU A 3 -13.57 4.98 -2.36
N ASP A 4 -13.81 5.69 -1.27
CA ASP A 4 -14.77 6.79 -1.24
C ASP A 4 -14.07 8.06 -1.76
N PRO A 5 -14.42 8.56 -2.96
CA PRO A 5 -13.78 9.75 -3.52
C PRO A 5 -13.83 10.95 -2.59
N ALA A 6 -14.94 11.15 -1.87
CA ALA A 6 -15.09 12.27 -0.95
C ALA A 6 -14.07 12.25 0.20
N SER A 7 -13.58 11.06 0.57
CA SER A 7 -12.60 10.92 1.66
C SER A 7 -11.20 11.39 1.31
N ILE A 8 -10.89 11.56 0.02
CA ILE A 8 -9.56 11.96 -0.46
C ILE A 8 -9.52 13.28 -1.24
N GLU A 9 -10.68 13.92 -1.47
CA GLU A 9 -10.78 15.23 -2.18
C GLU A 9 -9.93 16.34 -1.53
N ALA A 10 -9.66 16.25 -0.23
CA ALA A 10 -8.80 17.20 0.47
C ALA A 10 -7.31 17.08 0.11
N TYR A 11 -6.90 15.98 -0.54
CA TYR A 11 -5.49 15.64 -0.82
C TYR A 11 -5.20 15.42 -2.29
N TYR A 12 -6.24 15.24 -3.11
CA TYR A 12 -6.14 14.97 -4.53
C TYR A 12 -7.14 15.79 -5.32
N GLN A 13 -6.78 16.11 -6.55
CA GLN A 13 -7.70 16.64 -7.56
C GLN A 13 -7.95 15.60 -8.63
N TYR A 14 -9.15 15.64 -9.20
CA TYR A 14 -9.60 14.72 -10.24
C TYR A 14 -9.76 15.44 -11.57
N ARG A 15 -9.38 14.77 -12.66
CA ARG A 15 -9.56 15.28 -14.00
C ARG A 15 -10.00 14.16 -14.94
N LEU A 16 -10.95 14.45 -15.80
CA LEU A 16 -11.33 13.58 -16.91
C LEU A 16 -10.55 14.00 -18.15
N ASP A 17 -9.77 13.08 -18.72
CA ASP A 17 -8.85 13.34 -19.84
C ASP A 17 -9.35 12.78 -21.18
N GLY A 18 -10.62 12.38 -21.27
CA GLY A 18 -11.21 11.79 -22.46
C GLY A 18 -11.31 10.29 -22.40
N GLU A 19 -11.17 9.62 -23.55
CA GLU A 19 -11.35 8.17 -23.69
C GLU A 19 -10.17 7.54 -24.40
N GLU A 20 -9.92 6.26 -24.07
CA GLU A 20 -8.93 5.39 -24.74
C GLU A 20 -9.55 4.04 -25.05
N ARG A 21 -8.90 3.25 -25.87
CA ARG A 21 -9.32 1.87 -26.16
C ARG A 21 -8.27 0.88 -25.72
N ILE A 22 -8.60 0.04 -24.72
CA ILE A 22 -7.72 -0.98 -24.13
C ILE A 22 -8.38 -2.35 -24.28
N ALA A 23 -7.62 -3.36 -24.69
CA ALA A 23 -8.11 -4.74 -24.89
C ALA A 23 -9.43 -4.80 -25.68
N GLY A 24 -9.60 -3.92 -26.69
CA GLY A 24 -10.79 -3.86 -27.52
C GLY A 24 -12.02 -3.19 -26.85
N LYS A 25 -11.90 -2.62 -25.65
CA LYS A 25 -12.96 -1.92 -24.90
C LYS A 25 -12.66 -0.43 -24.81
N THR A 26 -13.69 0.40 -24.89
CA THR A 26 -13.58 1.85 -24.61
C THR A 26 -13.58 2.05 -23.11
N CYS A 27 -12.72 2.92 -22.62
CA CYS A 27 -12.61 3.31 -21.21
C CYS A 27 -12.36 4.81 -21.08
N SER A 28 -12.88 5.42 -20.02
CA SER A 28 -12.68 6.83 -19.70
C SER A 28 -11.41 7.03 -18.89
N LEU A 29 -10.58 8.00 -19.29
CA LEU A 29 -9.36 8.37 -18.59
C LEU A 29 -9.68 9.28 -17.41
N VAL A 30 -9.35 8.82 -16.20
CA VAL A 30 -9.48 9.56 -14.95
C VAL A 30 -8.09 9.75 -14.37
N THR A 31 -7.64 10.99 -14.28
CA THR A 31 -6.38 11.32 -13.59
C THR A 31 -6.66 11.80 -12.18
N ILE A 32 -5.91 11.29 -11.23
CA ILE A 32 -5.92 11.65 -9.81
C ILE A 32 -4.55 12.22 -9.48
N GLU A 33 -4.50 13.55 -9.31
CA GLU A 33 -3.26 14.28 -9.03
C GLU A 33 -3.19 14.66 -7.56
N PRO A 34 -2.08 14.34 -6.86
CA PRO A 34 -1.90 14.76 -5.47
C PRO A 34 -1.71 16.27 -5.38
N LEU A 35 -2.17 16.87 -4.29
CA LEU A 35 -2.01 18.29 -3.97
C LEU A 35 -0.70 18.59 -3.21
N ASP A 36 0.12 17.55 -2.96
CA ASP A 36 1.39 17.64 -2.25
C ASP A 36 2.45 16.69 -2.83
N ASP A 37 3.67 16.68 -2.25
CA ASP A 37 4.80 15.84 -2.68
C ASP A 37 4.92 14.51 -1.90
N TYR A 38 3.91 14.14 -1.13
CA TYR A 38 3.92 12.91 -0.32
C TYR A 38 3.23 11.73 -1.00
N ARG A 39 2.72 11.95 -2.21
CA ARG A 39 1.90 10.99 -2.95
C ARG A 39 2.33 10.90 -4.40
N PHE A 40 2.10 9.75 -5.01
CA PHE A 40 2.19 9.60 -6.46
C PHE A 40 0.87 9.95 -7.13
N GLY A 41 0.95 10.45 -8.36
CA GLY A 41 -0.20 10.64 -9.23
C GLY A 41 -0.64 9.32 -9.86
N HIS A 42 -1.93 9.22 -10.17
CA HIS A 42 -2.52 8.05 -10.82
C HIS A 42 -3.35 8.45 -12.03
N GLN A 43 -3.35 7.61 -13.05
CA GLN A 43 -4.30 7.69 -14.15
C GLN A 43 -4.90 6.31 -14.39
N TYR A 44 -6.22 6.25 -14.38
CA TYR A 44 -7.00 5.05 -14.63
C TYR A 44 -7.73 5.17 -15.95
N CYS A 45 -7.78 4.10 -16.75
CA CYS A 45 -8.71 3.96 -17.86
C CYS A 45 -9.83 3.01 -17.43
N ILE A 46 -11.00 3.53 -17.11
CA ILE A 46 -12.10 2.80 -16.46
C ILE A 46 -13.16 2.45 -17.51
N GLU A 47 -13.48 1.16 -17.65
CA GLU A 47 -14.56 0.68 -18.52
C GLU A 47 -15.92 1.09 -17.93
N GLY A 48 -16.70 1.85 -18.71
CA GLY A 48 -17.87 2.57 -18.21
C GLY A 48 -19.02 1.70 -17.72
N ARG A 49 -19.18 0.47 -18.22
CA ARG A 49 -20.27 -0.44 -17.85
C ARG A 49 -19.97 -1.22 -16.56
N THR A 50 -18.73 -1.62 -16.37
CA THR A 50 -18.32 -2.51 -15.26
C THR A 50 -17.57 -1.78 -14.15
N GLY A 51 -17.04 -0.58 -14.44
CA GLY A 51 -16.16 0.15 -13.51
C GLY A 51 -14.76 -0.45 -13.37
N ILE A 52 -14.40 -1.45 -14.20
CA ILE A 52 -13.09 -2.09 -14.13
C ILE A 52 -12.03 -1.18 -14.75
N PRO A 53 -10.92 -0.89 -14.04
CA PRO A 53 -9.79 -0.19 -14.63
C PRO A 53 -9.03 -1.14 -15.58
N LEU A 54 -9.01 -0.80 -16.87
CA LEU A 54 -8.31 -1.56 -17.91
C LEU A 54 -6.84 -1.19 -18.03
N LYS A 55 -6.48 -0.01 -17.56
CA LYS A 55 -5.11 0.50 -17.49
C LYS A 55 -4.97 1.33 -16.24
N VAL A 56 -3.88 1.13 -15.52
CA VAL A 56 -3.48 1.94 -14.36
C VAL A 56 -2.07 2.44 -14.63
N THR A 57 -1.87 3.73 -14.56
CA THR A 57 -0.56 4.38 -14.70
C THR A 57 -0.25 5.12 -13.42
N ARG A 58 0.94 4.96 -12.89
CA ARG A 58 1.43 5.71 -11.74
C ARG A 58 2.51 6.68 -12.18
N MET A 59 2.46 7.89 -11.66
CA MET A 59 3.38 8.98 -12.00
C MET A 59 4.06 9.49 -10.73
N ASP A 60 5.34 9.81 -10.86
CA ASP A 60 6.09 10.47 -9.79
C ASP A 60 5.65 11.94 -9.61
N THR A 61 6.25 12.62 -8.64
CA THR A 61 5.95 14.04 -8.34
C THR A 61 6.34 15.01 -9.47
N SER A 62 7.08 14.55 -10.47
CA SER A 62 7.40 15.33 -11.70
C SER A 62 6.43 15.06 -12.86
N GLY A 63 5.47 14.13 -12.66
CA GLY A 63 4.54 13.67 -13.70
C GLY A 63 5.12 12.59 -14.62
N LYS A 64 6.32 12.08 -14.34
CA LYS A 64 6.93 10.99 -15.11
C LYS A 64 6.29 9.66 -14.73
N VAL A 65 5.93 8.86 -15.72
CA VAL A 65 5.42 7.49 -15.52
C VAL A 65 6.52 6.62 -14.92
N ILE A 66 6.22 6.02 -13.75
CA ILE A 66 7.12 5.10 -13.02
C ILE A 66 6.61 3.66 -13.04
N GLU A 67 5.31 3.47 -13.24
CA GLU A 67 4.69 2.15 -13.34
C GLU A 67 3.46 2.19 -14.21
N GLN A 68 3.20 1.10 -14.93
CA GLN A 68 1.99 0.93 -15.71
C GLN A 68 1.54 -0.54 -15.70
N MET A 69 0.26 -0.75 -15.43
CA MET A 69 -0.43 -2.01 -15.59
C MET A 69 -1.50 -1.84 -16.67
N VAL A 70 -1.59 -2.78 -17.59
CA VAL A 70 -2.58 -2.75 -18.68
C VAL A 70 -3.08 -4.16 -19.00
N PHE A 71 -4.41 -4.30 -19.18
CA PHE A 71 -4.99 -5.53 -19.67
C PHE A 71 -4.66 -5.72 -21.15
N THR A 72 -4.03 -6.81 -21.49
CA THR A 72 -3.80 -7.20 -22.89
C THR A 72 -5.04 -7.82 -23.51
N GLU A 73 -5.84 -8.51 -22.69
CA GLU A 73 -7.10 -9.13 -23.07
C GLU A 73 -8.07 -9.12 -21.87
N ILE A 74 -9.36 -8.90 -22.12
CA ILE A 74 -10.42 -8.99 -21.13
C ILE A 74 -11.74 -9.43 -21.77
N SER A 75 -12.45 -10.31 -21.11
CA SER A 75 -13.80 -10.75 -21.50
C SER A 75 -14.78 -10.54 -20.35
N PHE A 76 -16.03 -10.22 -20.71
CA PHE A 76 -17.13 -10.04 -19.76
C PHE A 76 -18.23 -11.05 -20.08
N PRO A 77 -18.09 -12.33 -19.68
CA PRO A 77 -19.10 -13.35 -19.91
C PRO A 77 -20.37 -13.04 -19.11
N ALA A 78 -21.53 -13.50 -19.59
CA ALA A 78 -22.81 -13.29 -18.89
C ALA A 78 -22.85 -14.02 -17.53
N SER A 79 -22.11 -15.12 -17.39
CA SER A 79 -21.93 -15.86 -16.14
C SER A 79 -20.53 -16.45 -16.09
N ILE A 80 -20.00 -16.57 -14.87
CA ILE A 80 -18.73 -17.26 -14.60
C ILE A 80 -19.08 -18.52 -13.81
N ASP A 81 -18.60 -19.69 -14.24
CA ASP A 81 -18.80 -20.93 -13.49
C ASP A 81 -18.10 -20.82 -12.12
N GLN A 82 -18.84 -21.10 -11.07
CA GLN A 82 -18.33 -21.08 -9.70
C GLN A 82 -17.12 -21.99 -9.50
N LYS A 83 -17.05 -23.10 -10.24
CA LYS A 83 -15.90 -24.01 -10.26
C LYS A 83 -14.59 -23.36 -10.73
N SER A 84 -14.67 -22.26 -11.50
CA SER A 84 -13.49 -21.49 -11.90
C SER A 84 -12.77 -20.81 -10.73
N PHE A 85 -13.44 -20.68 -9.58
CA PHE A 85 -12.88 -20.12 -8.34
C PHE A 85 -12.43 -21.19 -7.34
N GLU A 86 -12.68 -22.49 -7.65
CA GLU A 86 -12.19 -23.58 -6.82
C GLU A 86 -10.67 -23.70 -6.97
N TYR A 87 -10.00 -23.84 -5.84
CA TYR A 87 -8.55 -24.02 -5.81
C TYR A 87 -8.18 -25.38 -6.39
N GLN A 88 -7.56 -25.39 -7.56
CA GLN A 88 -7.18 -26.62 -8.30
C GLN A 88 -5.73 -27.08 -8.03
N ALA A 89 -5.03 -26.52 -7.04
CA ALA A 89 -3.69 -27.00 -6.75
C ALA A 89 -3.73 -28.43 -6.21
N ARG A 90 -2.81 -29.27 -6.73
CA ARG A 90 -2.55 -30.58 -6.11
C ARG A 90 -1.96 -30.35 -4.74
N THR A 91 -2.75 -30.63 -3.71
CA THR A 91 -2.34 -30.53 -2.30
C THR A 91 -1.75 -31.85 -1.79
N GLU A 92 -1.65 -32.88 -2.62
CA GLU A 92 -1.01 -34.15 -2.23
C GLU A 92 0.44 -33.91 -1.83
N GLY A 93 0.77 -34.17 -0.56
CA GLY A 93 2.10 -33.97 0.02
C GLY A 93 2.37 -32.58 0.59
N TYR A 94 1.36 -31.70 0.62
CA TYR A 94 1.46 -30.38 1.28
C TYR A 94 0.47 -30.26 2.44
N GLU A 95 0.92 -29.68 3.53
CA GLU A 95 0.04 -29.28 4.64
C GLU A 95 -0.53 -27.90 4.32
N VAL A 96 -1.86 -27.79 4.18
CA VAL A 96 -2.54 -26.52 3.94
C VAL A 96 -2.90 -25.91 5.29
N SER A 97 -2.19 -24.89 5.71
CA SER A 97 -2.53 -24.12 6.91
C SER A 97 -3.31 -22.85 6.53
N HIS A 98 -4.45 -22.64 7.19
CA HIS A 98 -5.18 -21.39 7.14
C HIS A 98 -4.73 -20.52 8.32
N VAL A 99 -3.87 -19.55 8.05
CA VAL A 99 -3.46 -18.59 9.08
C VAL A 99 -4.44 -17.42 9.06
N SER A 100 -5.29 -17.35 10.08
CA SER A 100 -6.08 -16.14 10.36
C SER A 100 -5.23 -15.26 11.25
N LEU A 101 -4.69 -14.18 10.70
CA LEU A 101 -3.99 -13.18 11.52
C LEU A 101 -5.06 -12.33 12.23
N PRO A 102 -5.02 -12.22 13.57
CA PRO A 102 -5.89 -11.30 14.28
C PRO A 102 -5.56 -9.87 13.82
N GLN A 103 -6.54 -9.19 13.24
CA GLN A 103 -6.45 -7.75 13.03
C GLN A 103 -6.89 -7.09 14.33
N GLU A 104 -5.96 -6.57 15.10
CA GLU A 104 -6.28 -5.67 16.20
C GLU A 104 -6.74 -4.34 15.59
N GLU A 105 -7.85 -3.82 16.10
CA GLU A 105 -8.29 -2.47 15.73
C GLU A 105 -7.23 -1.45 16.16
N ALA A 106 -7.06 -0.39 15.36
CA ALA A 106 -5.99 0.61 15.52
C ALA A 106 -6.00 1.35 16.88
N GLU A 107 -6.96 1.06 17.76
CA GLU A 107 -7.16 1.75 19.03
C GLU A 107 -6.21 1.29 20.16
N ASN A 108 -5.55 0.13 20.04
CA ASN A 108 -4.69 -0.45 21.08
C ASN A 108 -3.19 -0.40 20.73
N ILE A 109 -2.75 0.64 20.01
CA ILE A 109 -1.36 0.73 19.56
C ILE A 109 -0.53 1.51 20.57
N SER A 110 0.60 0.92 21.02
CA SER A 110 1.60 1.58 21.89
C SER A 110 2.42 2.67 21.16
N PHE A 111 2.22 2.85 19.84
CA PHE A 111 2.96 3.81 19.03
C PHE A 111 2.09 4.99 18.65
N LYS A 112 2.60 6.20 18.85
CA LYS A 112 1.98 7.45 18.44
C LYS A 112 2.77 8.09 17.29
N PHE A 113 2.13 8.94 16.53
CA PHE A 113 2.75 9.65 15.42
C PHE A 113 2.53 11.15 15.58
N ASN A 114 3.63 11.92 15.48
CA ASN A 114 3.60 13.37 15.49
C ASN A 114 4.11 13.89 14.15
N GLY A 115 3.21 14.39 13.29
CA GLY A 115 3.61 15.02 12.02
C GLY A 115 3.54 14.10 10.80
N LEU A 116 2.64 13.10 10.78
CA LEU A 116 2.30 12.40 9.53
C LEU A 116 1.85 13.40 8.45
N PRO A 117 2.09 13.11 7.16
CA PRO A 117 1.54 13.94 6.09
C PRO A 117 0.02 14.06 6.23
N VAL A 118 -0.52 15.23 5.90
CA VAL A 118 -1.95 15.51 6.06
C VAL A 118 -2.79 14.44 5.37
N GLY A 119 -3.78 13.87 6.08
CA GLY A 119 -4.64 12.79 5.61
C GLY A 119 -4.12 11.38 5.87
N PHE A 120 -2.85 11.19 6.14
CA PHE A 120 -2.32 9.89 6.54
C PHE A 120 -2.70 9.59 7.99
N LYS A 121 -3.22 8.40 8.22
CA LYS A 121 -3.57 7.88 9.55
C LYS A 121 -3.31 6.38 9.62
N VAL A 122 -3.14 5.85 10.82
CA VAL A 122 -3.07 4.40 11.03
C VAL A 122 -4.42 3.79 10.65
N LYS A 123 -4.40 2.84 9.75
CA LYS A 123 -5.58 2.12 9.23
C LYS A 123 -5.78 0.77 9.91
N SER A 124 -4.69 0.10 10.19
CA SER A 124 -4.69 -1.18 10.88
C SER A 124 -3.36 -1.39 11.59
N SER A 125 -3.39 -2.23 12.61
CA SER A 125 -2.23 -2.70 13.34
C SER A 125 -2.28 -4.20 13.51
N MET A 126 -1.11 -4.82 13.62
CA MET A 126 -0.93 -6.20 13.97
C MET A 126 0.26 -6.31 14.89
N HIS A 127 0.12 -7.06 15.98
CA HIS A 127 1.20 -7.43 16.86
C HIS A 127 1.44 -8.93 16.79
N ARG A 128 2.69 -9.33 16.56
CA ARG A 128 3.12 -10.71 16.68
C ARG A 128 4.07 -10.80 17.87
N PRO A 129 3.67 -11.46 18.96
CA PRO A 129 4.55 -11.66 20.11
C PRO A 129 5.71 -12.58 19.77
N ALA A 130 6.80 -12.45 20.51
CA ALA A 130 7.95 -13.34 20.38
C ALA A 130 7.55 -14.80 20.68
N SER A 131 8.07 -15.72 19.88
CA SER A 131 7.95 -17.17 20.08
C SER A 131 9.33 -17.81 20.12
N SER A 132 9.39 -19.13 20.36
CA SER A 132 10.66 -19.86 20.36
C SER A 132 11.41 -19.83 19.02
N SER A 133 10.71 -19.59 17.91
CA SER A 133 11.24 -19.59 16.55
C SER A 133 11.17 -18.24 15.84
N GLU A 134 10.42 -17.27 16.36
CA GLU A 134 10.18 -15.99 15.69
C GLU A 134 10.35 -14.81 16.65
N ASN A 135 10.86 -13.70 16.11
CA ASN A 135 11.02 -12.46 16.84
C ASN A 135 9.68 -11.72 16.97
N GLU A 136 9.54 -10.96 18.05
CA GLU A 136 8.46 -10.00 18.20
C GLU A 136 8.52 -8.93 17.11
N PHE A 137 7.37 -8.58 16.54
CA PHE A 137 7.25 -7.42 15.69
C PHE A 137 5.83 -6.84 15.69
N TYR A 138 5.75 -5.55 15.39
CA TYR A 138 4.50 -4.85 15.10
C TYR A 138 4.46 -4.48 13.61
N GLN A 139 3.30 -4.57 13.00
CA GLN A 139 3.05 -4.06 11.66
C GLN A 139 1.92 -3.04 11.72
N LEU A 140 2.17 -1.86 11.20
CA LEU A 140 1.17 -0.81 11.06
C LEU A 140 0.97 -0.49 9.57
N VAL A 141 -0.28 -0.33 9.16
CA VAL A 141 -0.60 0.22 7.85
C VAL A 141 -1.06 1.66 8.03
N ILE A 142 -0.31 2.58 7.44
CA ILE A 142 -0.55 4.02 7.52
C ILE A 142 -0.92 4.51 6.13
N GLY A 143 -2.03 5.21 5.98
CA GLY A 143 -2.46 5.67 4.65
C GLY A 143 -3.58 6.69 4.69
N ASP A 144 -3.89 7.25 3.52
CA ASP A 144 -4.93 8.27 3.32
C ASP A 144 -6.19 7.71 2.63
N GLY A 145 -6.14 6.46 2.17
CA GLY A 145 -7.20 5.80 1.41
C GLY A 145 -6.75 5.38 0.02
N LEU A 146 -5.81 6.09 -0.63
CA LEU A 146 -5.23 5.72 -1.92
C LEU A 146 -3.77 5.31 -1.77
N ALA A 147 -2.96 6.09 -1.07
CA ALA A 147 -1.57 5.80 -0.76
C ALA A 147 -1.44 5.08 0.59
N ASN A 148 -0.57 4.07 0.68
CA ASN A 148 -0.34 3.31 1.88
C ASN A 148 1.16 3.07 2.12
N VAL A 149 1.53 3.04 3.40
CA VAL A 149 2.84 2.66 3.93
C VAL A 149 2.67 1.56 4.94
N SER A 150 3.35 0.44 4.77
CA SER A 150 3.51 -0.59 5.80
C SER A 150 4.74 -0.26 6.63
N LEU A 151 4.56 -0.09 7.93
CA LEU A 151 5.62 0.14 8.89
C LEU A 151 5.78 -1.10 9.77
N PHE A 152 6.96 -1.69 9.73
CA PHE A 152 7.35 -2.81 10.58
C PHE A 152 8.25 -2.28 11.69
N ILE A 153 7.99 -2.70 12.94
CA ILE A 153 8.68 -2.26 14.13
C ILE A 153 9.09 -3.51 14.91
N SER A 154 10.38 -3.70 15.13
CA SER A 154 10.90 -4.82 15.93
C SER A 154 11.89 -4.30 16.96
N PRO A 155 11.93 -4.89 18.18
CA PRO A 155 12.96 -4.57 19.15
C PRO A 155 14.35 -4.85 18.58
N GLU A 156 15.31 -3.98 18.85
CA GLU A 156 16.70 -4.18 18.45
C GLU A 156 17.30 -5.34 19.26
N LYS A 157 17.81 -6.37 18.58
CA LYS A 157 18.49 -7.49 19.24
C LYS A 157 20.01 -7.48 19.05
N THR A 158 20.55 -6.73 18.10
CA THR A 158 22.00 -6.68 17.82
C THR A 158 22.34 -5.43 17.01
N GLN A 159 23.42 -4.73 17.38
CA GLN A 159 24.03 -3.69 16.55
C GLN A 159 24.59 -4.33 15.27
N GLN A 160 23.80 -4.40 14.22
CA GLN A 160 24.31 -4.54 12.88
C GLN A 160 24.45 -3.13 12.31
N ASP A 161 25.60 -2.82 11.68
CA ASP A 161 25.80 -1.59 10.94
C ASP A 161 24.75 -1.47 9.83
N MET A 162 23.66 -0.82 10.17
CA MET A 162 22.55 -0.63 9.25
C MET A 162 22.88 0.56 8.37
N MET A 163 23.19 0.29 7.12
CA MET A 163 23.22 1.33 6.11
C MET A 163 21.81 1.92 6.00
N HIS A 164 21.73 3.24 6.02
CA HIS A 164 20.50 3.99 5.70
C HIS A 164 20.21 3.83 4.19
N ASN A 165 19.81 2.63 3.80
CA ASN A 165 19.57 2.30 2.40
C ASN A 165 18.12 2.59 2.05
N ILE A 166 17.93 3.50 1.10
CA ILE A 166 16.69 3.60 0.35
C ILE A 166 16.77 2.55 -0.74
N LEU A 167 15.90 1.54 -0.67
CA LEU A 167 15.69 0.59 -1.75
C LEU A 167 14.53 1.08 -2.60
N GLN A 168 14.68 1.03 -3.91
CA GLN A 168 13.64 1.38 -4.87
C GLN A 168 13.49 0.30 -5.93
N SER A 169 12.26 -0.11 -6.18
CA SER A 169 11.88 -0.98 -7.30
C SER A 169 10.57 -0.48 -7.89
N GLY A 170 10.65 0.13 -9.09
CA GLY A 170 9.49 0.80 -9.69
C GLY A 170 8.94 1.90 -8.79
N ALA A 171 7.67 1.80 -8.42
CA ALA A 171 7.00 2.74 -7.51
C ALA A 171 7.21 2.40 -6.02
N VAL A 172 7.69 1.20 -5.70
CA VAL A 172 7.92 0.77 -4.31
C VAL A 172 9.22 1.35 -3.79
N HIS A 173 9.14 2.02 -2.66
CA HIS A 173 10.28 2.42 -1.85
C HIS A 173 10.28 1.66 -0.53
N ALA A 174 11.47 1.33 -0.02
CA ALA A 174 11.68 0.83 1.32
C ALA A 174 12.79 1.64 2.00
N MET A 175 12.61 1.91 3.28
CA MET A 175 13.56 2.68 4.09
C MET A 175 13.61 2.11 5.50
N GLU A 176 14.81 2.04 6.05
CA GLU A 176 15.04 1.54 7.40
C GLU A 176 15.61 2.63 8.30
N ARG A 177 15.30 2.53 9.61
CA ARG A 177 15.82 3.45 10.63
C ARG A 177 15.86 2.77 11.99
N MET A 178 16.89 3.08 12.76
CA MET A 178 16.93 2.74 14.19
C MET A 178 16.44 3.92 15.02
N ARG A 179 15.54 3.67 15.97
CA ARG A 179 15.02 4.70 16.86
C ARG A 179 14.56 4.10 18.19
N ASP A 180 15.03 4.70 19.28
CA ASP A 180 14.63 4.36 20.65
C ASP A 180 14.68 2.86 20.97
N GLY A 181 15.71 2.14 20.48
CA GLY A 181 15.88 0.70 20.68
C GLY A 181 15.00 -0.18 19.77
N TYR A 182 14.39 0.41 18.72
CA TYR A 182 13.61 -0.31 17.74
C TYR A 182 14.21 -0.18 16.35
N HIS A 183 14.14 -1.28 15.60
CA HIS A 183 14.37 -1.31 14.17
C HIS A 183 13.05 -1.05 13.44
N LEU A 184 13.03 0.01 12.64
CA LEU A 184 11.87 0.47 11.88
C LEU A 184 12.13 0.21 10.39
N THR A 185 11.21 -0.46 9.71
CA THR A 185 11.22 -0.64 8.26
C THR A 185 9.91 -0.12 7.67
N ALA A 186 9.98 0.93 6.87
CA ALA A 186 8.83 1.47 6.14
C ALA A 186 8.90 1.05 4.67
N VAL A 187 7.79 0.52 4.14
CA VAL A 187 7.66 0.09 2.74
C VAL A 187 6.36 0.63 2.17
N GLY A 188 6.40 1.20 0.98
CA GLY A 188 5.17 1.70 0.34
C GLY A 188 5.39 2.17 -1.10
N GLU A 189 4.28 2.25 -1.81
CA GLU A 189 4.20 2.85 -3.15
C GLU A 189 3.94 4.35 -3.04
N VAL A 190 4.89 5.02 -2.40
CA VAL A 190 4.89 6.47 -2.13
C VAL A 190 6.29 7.05 -2.38
N PRO A 191 6.44 8.38 -2.55
CA PRO A 191 7.75 9.00 -2.60
C PRO A 191 8.61 8.67 -1.38
N ALA A 192 9.93 8.51 -1.55
CA ALA A 192 10.87 8.23 -0.46
C ALA A 192 10.78 9.26 0.70
N LYS A 193 10.47 10.51 0.37
CA LYS A 193 10.19 11.59 1.33
C LYS A 193 9.08 11.20 2.32
N THR A 194 8.05 10.51 1.86
CA THR A 194 6.93 10.07 2.71
C THR A 194 7.37 9.03 3.72
N LEU A 195 8.18 8.05 3.30
CA LEU A 195 8.75 7.06 4.22
C LEU A 195 9.61 7.73 5.28
N SER A 196 10.44 8.71 4.90
CA SER A 196 11.24 9.47 5.86
C SER A 196 10.37 10.15 6.90
N VAL A 197 9.31 10.86 6.48
CA VAL A 197 8.40 11.55 7.39
C VAL A 197 7.68 10.56 8.31
N VAL A 198 7.22 9.41 7.79
CA VAL A 198 6.59 8.37 8.61
C VAL A 198 7.55 7.86 9.69
N LEU A 199 8.80 7.53 9.31
CA LEU A 199 9.82 7.05 10.24
C LEU A 199 10.24 8.12 11.28
N ASP A 200 10.25 9.40 10.87
CA ASP A 200 10.60 10.50 11.77
C ASP A 200 9.45 10.92 12.70
N SER A 201 8.21 10.61 12.32
CA SER A 201 7.01 11.00 13.08
C SER A 201 6.66 10.05 14.23
N ILE A 202 7.21 8.82 14.23
CA ILE A 202 6.89 7.83 15.27
C ILE A 202 7.43 8.27 16.63
N VAL A 203 6.59 8.14 17.65
CA VAL A 203 6.93 8.31 19.04
C VAL A 203 6.71 7.00 19.75
N VAL A 204 7.78 6.39 20.23
CA VAL A 204 7.71 5.19 21.04
C VAL A 204 7.33 5.64 22.47
N SER A 205 6.14 5.25 22.93
CA SER A 205 5.76 5.45 24.33
C SER A 205 6.24 4.22 25.09
N ASP A 206 7.04 4.39 26.12
CA ASP A 206 7.31 3.31 27.05
C ASP A 206 5.97 2.73 27.56
N PRO A 207 5.85 1.40 27.67
CA PRO A 207 4.63 0.72 28.12
C PRO A 207 4.27 1.06 29.58
#